data_0070cb04a464785b418ec30e670e1a8e
#
_entry.id   0070cb04a464785b418ec30e670e1a8e
#
_cell.length_a   1.000
_cell.length_b   1.000
_cell.length_c   1.000
_cell.angle_alpha   90.00
_cell.angle_beta   90.00
_cell.angle_gamma   90.00
#
_symmetry.space_group_name_H-M   'P 1'
#
loop_
_entity.id
_entity.type
_entity.pdbx_description
1 polymer ?
#
loop_
_entity_poly.entity_id
_entity_poly.type
_entity_poly.pdbx_seq_one_letter_code
_entity_poly.pdbx_strand_id
1 'polypeptide(L)'
;EGIIPGCANLRLPRFVGEGVARDAIMFDRRFAVEEPAAAALIREVHPHDRLDAAVQSAVDNAVGSGMVSAGGNRKAMRVQTEPLDRLREYMAVYAREQAFCHLSEQLTHNLEKHWQARQRRL
;
A
#
# COMPACT_ATOMS: atom_id res chain seq x y z
N GLU A 1 14.66 0.18 -0.68
CA GLU A 1 14.88 0.45 0.77
C GLU A 1 15.41 -0.76 1.54
N GLY A 2 15.28 -1.99 1.03
CA GLY A 2 15.75 -3.21 1.69
C GLY A 2 14.77 -3.75 2.75
N ILE A 3 13.50 -3.39 2.65
CA ILE A 3 12.41 -3.90 3.50
C ILE A 3 11.29 -4.48 2.64
N ILE A 4 10.49 -5.37 3.23
CA ILE A 4 9.31 -5.91 2.57
C ILE A 4 8.13 -4.95 2.80
N PRO A 5 7.42 -4.50 1.73
CA PRO A 5 6.29 -3.60 1.88
C PRO A 5 5.11 -4.34 2.54
N GLY A 6 4.72 -3.90 3.74
CA GLY A 6 3.68 -4.56 4.54
C GLY A 6 2.33 -4.64 3.82
N CYS A 7 1.78 -5.83 3.67
CA CYS A 7 0.52 -6.14 2.98
C CYS A 7 0.42 -5.73 1.50
N ALA A 8 1.34 -4.98 0.94
CA ALA A 8 1.32 -4.64 -0.48
C ALA A 8 1.47 -5.90 -1.34
N ASN A 9 2.36 -6.81 -0.95
CA ASN A 9 2.56 -8.09 -1.65
C ASN A 9 1.29 -8.95 -1.69
N LEU A 10 0.45 -8.85 -0.67
CA LEU A 10 -0.82 -9.56 -0.60
C LEU A 10 -1.93 -8.89 -1.41
N ARG A 11 -1.97 -7.56 -1.39
CA ARG A 11 -3.12 -6.78 -1.88
C ARG A 11 -2.92 -6.21 -3.28
N LEU A 12 -1.73 -5.68 -3.59
CA LEU A 12 -1.48 -5.00 -4.86
C LEU A 12 -1.79 -5.88 -6.09
N PRO A 13 -1.43 -7.19 -6.13
CA PRO A 13 -1.75 -8.04 -7.28
C PRO A 13 -3.24 -8.12 -7.62
N ARG A 14 -4.11 -7.91 -6.64
CA ARG A 14 -5.57 -7.96 -6.86
C ARG A 14 -6.11 -6.71 -7.55
N PHE A 15 -5.43 -5.60 -7.42
CA PHE A 15 -5.82 -4.33 -8.03
C PHE A 15 -5.25 -4.18 -9.44
N VAL A 16 -3.97 -4.52 -9.62
CA VAL A 16 -3.24 -4.20 -10.85
C VAL A 16 -2.76 -5.44 -11.61
N GLY A 17 -3.04 -6.63 -11.10
CA GLY A 17 -2.51 -7.89 -11.64
C GLY A 17 -1.10 -8.20 -11.15
N GLU A 18 -0.73 -9.49 -11.21
CA GLU A 18 0.54 -9.97 -10.62
C GLU A 18 1.77 -9.40 -11.32
N GLY A 19 1.75 -9.25 -12.63
CA GLY A 19 2.89 -8.71 -13.41
C GLY A 19 3.22 -7.28 -13.01
N VAL A 20 2.22 -6.41 -12.99
CA VAL A 20 2.38 -4.99 -12.62
C VAL A 20 2.75 -4.85 -11.14
N ALA A 21 2.16 -5.67 -10.27
CA ALA A 21 2.50 -5.68 -8.85
C ALA A 21 3.95 -6.11 -8.60
N ARG A 22 4.43 -7.11 -9.34
CA ARG A 22 5.83 -7.56 -9.30
C ARG A 22 6.78 -6.46 -9.71
N ASP A 23 6.48 -5.76 -10.80
CA ASP A 23 7.29 -4.64 -11.27
C ASP A 23 7.38 -3.54 -10.21
N ALA A 24 6.28 -3.21 -9.55
CA ALA A 24 6.25 -2.21 -8.49
C ALA A 24 7.06 -2.64 -7.25
N ILE A 25 6.93 -3.90 -6.84
CA ILE A 25 7.52 -4.41 -5.59
C ILE A 25 9.00 -4.76 -5.76
N MET A 26 9.36 -5.39 -6.90
CA MET A 26 10.70 -5.92 -7.12
C MET A 26 11.62 -4.94 -7.84
N PHE A 27 11.06 -4.04 -8.64
CA PHE A 27 11.81 -3.14 -9.52
C PHE A 27 11.51 -1.65 -9.31
N ASP A 28 10.83 -1.31 -8.20
CA ASP A 28 10.50 0.07 -7.80
C ASP A 28 9.74 0.85 -8.91
N ARG A 29 8.88 0.18 -9.68
CA ARG A 29 8.05 0.84 -10.67
C ARG A 29 7.11 1.82 -9.99
N ARG A 30 7.12 3.04 -10.46
CA ARG A 30 6.18 4.10 -10.06
C ARG A 30 5.02 4.16 -11.03
N PHE A 31 3.85 4.50 -10.53
CA PHE A 31 2.64 4.68 -11.34
C PHE A 31 2.42 6.18 -11.60
N ALA A 32 2.34 6.56 -12.86
CA ALA A 32 1.80 7.85 -13.23
C ALA A 32 0.25 7.80 -13.16
N VAL A 33 -0.39 8.89 -12.81
CA VAL A 33 -1.86 8.94 -12.62
C VAL A 33 -2.64 8.66 -13.90
N GLU A 34 -2.02 8.86 -15.05
CA GLU A 34 -2.59 8.63 -16.38
C GLU A 34 -2.51 7.16 -16.82
N GLU A 35 -1.74 6.33 -16.13
CA GLU A 35 -1.60 4.92 -16.48
C GLU A 35 -2.86 4.13 -16.12
N PRO A 36 -3.28 3.16 -16.97
CA PRO A 36 -4.43 2.29 -16.66
C PRO A 36 -4.30 1.56 -15.31
N ALA A 37 -3.07 1.17 -14.92
CA ALA A 37 -2.81 0.54 -13.63
C ALA A 37 -3.12 1.48 -12.45
N ALA A 38 -2.91 2.79 -12.60
CA ALA A 38 -3.24 3.76 -11.58
C ALA A 38 -4.75 3.88 -11.35
N ALA A 39 -5.57 3.74 -12.39
CA ALA A 39 -7.04 3.78 -12.29
C ALA A 39 -7.61 2.67 -11.37
N ALA A 40 -6.91 1.56 -11.21
CA ALA A 40 -7.28 0.50 -10.27
C ALA A 40 -6.97 0.84 -8.79
N LEU A 41 -6.09 1.82 -8.55
CA LEU A 41 -5.61 2.21 -7.22
C LEU A 41 -6.16 3.56 -6.78
N ILE A 42 -6.41 4.47 -7.72
CA ILE A 42 -6.75 5.86 -7.48
C ILE A 42 -8.22 6.08 -7.83
N ARG A 43 -8.99 6.57 -6.87
CA ARG A 43 -10.40 6.90 -7.09
C ARG A 43 -10.57 8.25 -7.79
N GLU A 44 -9.83 9.25 -7.31
CA GLU A 44 -9.96 10.64 -7.78
C GLU A 44 -8.59 11.31 -7.75
N VAL A 45 -8.36 12.24 -8.66
CA VAL A 45 -7.15 13.07 -8.73
C VAL A 45 -7.53 14.52 -8.48
N HIS A 46 -6.87 15.14 -7.52
CA HIS A 46 -7.13 16.52 -7.14
C HIS A 46 -5.84 17.34 -7.13
N PRO A 47 -5.91 18.66 -7.44
CA PRO A 47 -4.82 19.57 -7.14
C PRO A 47 -4.42 19.50 -5.67
N HIS A 48 -3.13 19.70 -5.38
CA HIS A 48 -2.59 19.54 -4.02
C HIS A 48 -3.30 20.42 -2.98
N ASP A 49 -3.64 21.64 -3.34
CA ASP A 49 -4.36 22.61 -2.50
C ASP A 49 -5.82 22.23 -2.21
N ARG A 50 -6.39 21.29 -2.95
CA ARG A 50 -7.78 20.79 -2.78
C ARG A 50 -7.85 19.38 -2.20
N LEU A 51 -6.73 18.72 -2.00
CA LEU A 51 -6.69 17.32 -1.58
C LEU A 51 -7.39 17.11 -0.22
N ASP A 52 -7.09 17.95 0.77
CA ASP A 52 -7.65 17.83 2.12
C ASP A 52 -9.17 18.00 2.12
N ALA A 53 -9.69 18.98 1.35
CA ALA A 53 -11.13 19.18 1.20
C ALA A 53 -11.81 17.99 0.51
N ALA A 54 -11.17 17.40 -0.51
CA ALA A 54 -11.68 16.22 -1.20
C ALA A 54 -11.70 15.00 -0.28
N VAL A 55 -10.65 14.81 0.52
CA VAL A 55 -10.60 13.74 1.54
C VAL A 55 -11.71 13.92 2.57
N GLN A 56 -11.91 15.13 3.10
CA GLN A 56 -12.96 15.40 4.07
C GLN A 56 -14.34 15.12 3.47
N SER A 57 -14.61 15.58 2.25
CA SER A 57 -15.86 15.30 1.54
C SER A 57 -16.10 13.79 1.36
N ALA A 58 -15.06 13.02 1.02
CA ALA A 58 -15.16 11.57 0.88
C ALA A 58 -15.48 10.88 2.21
N VAL A 59 -14.90 11.37 3.32
CA VAL A 59 -15.20 10.89 4.68
C VAL A 59 -16.65 11.19 5.05
N ASP A 60 -17.10 12.42 4.85
CA ASP A 60 -18.48 12.85 5.18
C ASP A 60 -19.51 12.03 4.40
N ASN A 61 -19.26 11.78 3.11
CA ASN A 61 -20.10 10.94 2.27
C ASN A 61 -20.14 9.48 2.77
N ALA A 62 -19.00 8.94 3.17
CA ALA A 62 -18.91 7.57 3.70
C ALA A 62 -19.65 7.42 5.04
N VAL A 63 -19.57 8.43 5.91
CA VAL A 63 -20.29 8.47 7.20
C VAL A 63 -21.78 8.66 6.95
N GLY A 64 -22.17 9.58 6.07
CA GLY A 64 -23.57 9.86 5.72
C GLY A 64 -24.30 8.68 5.07
N SER A 65 -23.58 7.79 4.40
CA SER A 65 -24.14 6.58 3.76
C SER A 65 -24.49 5.44 4.73
N GLY A 66 -24.22 5.60 6.01
CA GLY A 66 -24.52 4.61 7.06
C GLY A 66 -23.32 3.71 7.42
N MET A 67 -22.71 4.00 8.54
CA MET A 67 -21.52 3.32 9.04
C MET A 67 -21.71 1.79 9.24
N VAL A 68 -22.91 1.36 9.64
CA VAL A 68 -23.21 -0.05 9.88
C VAL A 68 -23.16 -0.85 8.57
N SER A 69 -23.83 -0.34 7.53
CA SER A 69 -23.84 -0.99 6.21
C SER A 69 -22.47 -0.97 5.55
N ALA A 70 -21.74 0.14 5.64
CA ALA A 70 -20.38 0.26 5.13
C ALA A 70 -19.44 -0.74 5.82
N GLY A 71 -19.54 -0.86 7.14
CA GLY A 71 -18.77 -1.84 7.92
C GLY A 71 -19.13 -3.29 7.58
N GLY A 72 -20.41 -3.58 7.37
CA GLY A 72 -20.90 -4.89 6.93
C GLY A 72 -20.39 -5.27 5.55
N ASN A 73 -20.53 -4.37 4.58
CA ASN A 73 -20.02 -4.57 3.22
C ASN A 73 -18.51 -4.79 3.18
N ARG A 74 -17.73 -4.02 3.95
CA ARG A 74 -16.29 -4.22 4.06
C ARG A 74 -15.94 -5.60 4.62
N LYS A 75 -16.64 -6.07 5.65
CA LYS A 75 -16.44 -7.41 6.20
C LYS A 75 -16.76 -8.51 5.18
N ALA A 76 -17.90 -8.38 4.49
CA ALA A 76 -18.32 -9.32 3.46
C ALA A 76 -17.29 -9.39 2.30
N MET A 77 -16.81 -8.25 1.82
CA MET A 77 -15.78 -8.20 0.79
C MET A 77 -14.49 -8.90 1.25
N ARG A 78 -14.09 -8.76 2.51
CA ARG A 78 -12.88 -9.39 3.05
C ARG A 78 -12.96 -10.90 3.14
N VAL A 79 -14.13 -11.47 3.37
CA VAL A 79 -14.30 -12.93 3.38
C VAL A 79 -13.80 -13.55 2.08
N GLN A 80 -14.07 -12.93 0.96
CA GLN A 80 -13.63 -13.42 -0.36
C GLN A 80 -12.20 -12.99 -0.71
N THR A 81 -11.85 -11.73 -0.40
CA THR A 81 -10.60 -11.15 -0.87
C THR A 81 -9.42 -11.40 0.06
N GLU A 82 -9.68 -11.53 1.35
CA GLU A 82 -8.63 -11.64 2.37
C GLU A 82 -9.13 -12.52 3.54
N PRO A 83 -9.41 -13.81 3.29
CA PRO A 83 -9.82 -14.72 4.35
C PRO A 83 -8.73 -14.80 5.43
N LEU A 84 -9.17 -14.98 6.68
CA LEU A 84 -8.28 -14.87 7.85
C LEU A 84 -7.10 -15.84 7.81
N ASP A 85 -7.32 -17.04 7.32
CA ASP A 85 -6.27 -18.06 7.24
C ASP A 85 -5.18 -17.63 6.26
N ARG A 86 -5.56 -17.12 5.09
CA ARG A 86 -4.61 -16.57 4.11
C ARG A 86 -3.83 -15.36 4.65
N LEU A 87 -4.51 -14.49 5.42
CA LEU A 87 -3.84 -13.38 6.08
C LEU A 87 -2.82 -13.87 7.13
N ARG A 88 -3.18 -14.89 7.92
CA ARG A 88 -2.27 -15.49 8.92
C ARG A 88 -1.04 -16.11 8.28
N GLU A 89 -1.21 -16.89 7.21
CA GLU A 89 -0.10 -17.47 6.44
C GLU A 89 0.82 -16.38 5.89
N TYR A 90 0.23 -15.36 5.28
CA TYR A 90 0.98 -14.21 4.78
C TYR A 90 1.76 -13.53 5.90
N MET A 91 1.14 -13.24 7.04
CA MET A 91 1.79 -12.55 8.17
C MET A 91 2.92 -13.37 8.78
N ALA A 92 2.80 -14.70 8.81
CA ALA A 92 3.88 -15.59 9.28
C ALA A 92 5.11 -15.50 8.38
N VAL A 93 4.91 -15.55 7.06
CA VAL A 93 6.00 -15.38 6.08
C VAL A 93 6.56 -13.97 6.16
N TYR A 94 5.69 -12.95 6.15
CA TYR A 94 6.09 -11.55 6.22
C TYR A 94 6.96 -11.26 7.44
N ALA A 95 6.52 -11.68 8.63
CA ALA A 95 7.25 -11.40 9.88
C ALA A 95 8.65 -12.03 9.88
N ARG A 96 8.75 -13.28 9.39
CA ARG A 96 10.04 -13.97 9.27
C ARG A 96 10.97 -13.27 8.29
N GLU A 97 10.51 -13.03 7.08
CA GLU A 97 11.34 -12.42 6.02
C GLU A 97 11.70 -10.96 6.35
N GLN A 98 10.78 -10.23 6.97
CA GLN A 98 11.05 -8.87 7.44
C GLN A 98 12.13 -8.84 8.54
N ALA A 99 12.15 -9.83 9.44
CA ALA A 99 13.21 -9.95 10.43
C ALA A 99 14.59 -10.15 9.77
N PHE A 100 14.68 -10.98 8.73
CA PHE A 100 15.92 -11.13 7.95
C PHE A 100 16.32 -9.83 7.24
N CYS A 101 15.35 -9.10 6.66
CA CYS A 101 15.63 -7.78 6.07
C CYS A 101 16.22 -6.81 7.10
N HIS A 102 15.67 -6.78 8.32
CA HIS A 102 16.16 -5.89 9.38
C HIS A 102 17.57 -6.22 9.86
N LEU A 103 18.00 -7.45 9.71
CA LEU A 103 19.36 -7.91 10.05
C LEU A 103 20.34 -7.80 8.87
N SER A 104 19.87 -7.37 7.68
CA SER A 104 20.71 -7.30 6.50
C SER A 104 21.60 -6.05 6.47
N GLU A 105 22.84 -6.22 6.05
CA GLU A 105 23.76 -5.11 5.79
C GLU A 105 23.21 -4.15 4.72
N GLN A 106 22.45 -4.68 3.77
CA GLN A 106 21.81 -3.88 2.72
C GLN A 106 20.84 -2.83 3.28
N LEU A 107 20.03 -3.19 4.28
CA LEU A 107 19.13 -2.24 4.92
C LEU A 107 19.92 -1.16 5.65
N THR A 108 20.90 -1.51 6.43
CA THR A 108 21.76 -0.56 7.16
C THR A 108 22.40 0.43 6.20
N HIS A 109 23.01 -0.07 5.12
CA HIS A 109 23.61 0.79 4.08
C HIS A 109 22.59 1.73 3.42
N ASN A 110 21.40 1.24 3.08
CA ASN A 110 20.35 2.05 2.47
C ASN A 110 19.84 3.13 3.42
N LEU A 111 19.68 2.82 4.71
CA LEU A 111 19.26 3.78 5.73
C LEU A 111 20.31 4.89 5.92
N GLU A 112 21.57 4.55 6.00
CA GLU A 112 22.67 5.51 6.11
C GLU A 112 22.71 6.45 4.91
N LYS A 113 22.63 5.90 3.69
CA LYS A 113 22.57 6.67 2.45
C LYS A 113 21.38 7.62 2.42
N HIS A 114 20.20 7.14 2.82
CA HIS A 114 18.99 7.96 2.86
C HIS A 114 19.10 9.08 3.91
N TRP A 115 19.63 8.79 5.08
CA TRP A 115 19.86 9.74 6.16
C TRP A 115 20.83 10.85 5.75
N GLN A 116 21.95 10.50 5.15
CA GLN A 116 22.93 11.45 4.64
C GLN A 116 22.34 12.34 3.55
N ALA A 117 21.55 11.79 2.64
CA ALA A 117 20.88 12.56 1.59
C ALA A 117 19.86 13.56 2.16
N ARG A 118 19.21 13.23 3.27
CA ARG A 118 18.27 14.14 3.95
C ARG A 118 18.99 15.28 4.66
N GLN A 119 20.09 15.00 5.34
CA GLN A 119 20.90 16.04 6.01
C GLN A 119 21.48 17.08 5.06
N ARG A 120 21.77 16.69 3.81
CA ARG A 120 22.28 17.62 2.77
C ARG A 120 21.21 18.55 2.19
N ARG A 121 19.93 18.30 2.49
CA ARG A 121 18.79 19.11 2.02
C ARG A 121 18.26 20.10 3.07
N LEU A 122 18.76 20.02 4.29
CA LEU A 122 18.50 20.94 5.38
C LEU A 122 19.63 21.97 5.47
#